data_90988fcbbef7bd69471fbd5f786622da
#
_entry.id   90988fcbbef7bd69471fbd5f786622da
#
_cell.length_a   1.000
_cell.length_b   1.000
_cell.length_c   1.000
_cell.angle_alpha   90.00
_cell.angle_beta   90.00
_cell.angle_gamma   90.00
#
_symmetry.space_group_name_H-M   'P 1'
#
loop_
_entity.id
_entity.type
_entity.pdbx_description
1 polymer ?
#
loop_
_entity_poly.entity_id
_entity_poly.type
_entity_poly.pdbx_seq_one_letter_code
_entity_poly.pdbx_strand_id
1 'polypeptide(L)'
;MKLQKEVNDVVGNDTVELKHLSQLKYLDACIKETLRYLGPILMLRKHPKEDGIILGGKYKVNRDTNITINLRGLHHDRAVWGDDADEFKPERMLDSEFERIPQTAWRPFGDGVRACVGRAFAEQEMILNVALILQRFQVTMANPTYDLRKYIARRCSSITTNSK
;
A
#
# COMPACT_ATOMS: atom_id res chain seq x y z
N MET A 1 -4.12 8.81 20.81
CA MET A 1 -3.64 7.97 19.68
C MET A 1 -2.26 8.48 19.26
N LYS A 2 -1.30 7.58 18.91
CA LYS A 2 0.07 7.97 18.50
C LYS A 2 0.06 9.00 17.35
N LEU A 3 -0.74 8.75 16.33
CA LEU A 3 -0.82 9.58 15.14
C LEU A 3 -1.31 11.02 15.43
N GLN A 4 -2.36 11.14 16.24
CA GLN A 4 -2.88 12.46 16.69
C GLN A 4 -1.82 13.24 17.46
N LYS A 5 -1.06 12.53 18.31
CA LYS A 5 0.02 13.15 19.08
C LYS A 5 1.13 13.68 18.17
N GLU A 6 1.57 12.87 17.18
CA GLU A 6 2.60 13.31 16.23
C GLU A 6 2.17 14.57 15.46
N VAL A 7 0.95 14.59 14.93
CA VAL A 7 0.45 15.76 14.20
C VAL A 7 0.40 16.99 15.09
N ASN A 8 -0.05 16.85 16.34
CA ASN A 8 -0.07 17.96 17.28
C ASN A 8 1.34 18.46 17.67
N ASP A 9 2.28 17.52 17.85
CA ASP A 9 3.67 17.86 18.22
C ASP A 9 4.43 18.55 17.07
N VAL A 10 4.16 18.14 15.81
CA VAL A 10 4.89 18.63 14.62
C VAL A 10 4.25 19.89 14.03
N VAL A 11 2.92 19.91 13.94
CA VAL A 11 2.18 21.00 13.27
C VAL A 11 1.54 21.93 14.28
N GLY A 12 1.00 21.40 15.38
CA GLY A 12 0.29 22.20 16.38
C GLY A 12 -0.90 22.95 15.77
N ASN A 13 -0.92 24.26 15.98
CA ASN A 13 -1.94 25.18 15.45
C ASN A 13 -1.52 25.88 14.15
N ASP A 14 -0.32 25.62 13.66
CA ASP A 14 0.20 26.25 12.45
C ASP A 14 -0.49 25.70 11.18
N THR A 15 -0.36 26.43 10.08
CA THR A 15 -0.77 25.91 8.77
C THR A 15 0.14 24.75 8.38
N VAL A 16 -0.44 23.62 7.91
CA VAL A 16 0.34 22.50 7.42
C VAL A 16 1.10 22.93 6.15
N GLU A 17 2.43 22.83 6.19
CA GLU A 17 3.33 23.19 5.10
C GLU A 17 4.16 21.98 4.68
N LEU A 18 4.81 22.04 3.50
CA LEU A 18 5.67 20.96 2.99
C LEU A 18 6.79 20.56 3.97
N LYS A 19 7.34 21.51 4.72
CA LYS A 19 8.37 21.23 5.75
C LYS A 19 7.88 20.28 6.84
N HIS A 20 6.59 20.28 7.16
CA HIS A 20 6.00 19.40 8.18
C HIS A 20 5.87 17.97 7.67
N LEU A 21 5.60 17.78 6.35
CA LEU A 21 5.35 16.44 5.78
C LEU A 21 6.52 15.48 6.00
N SER A 22 7.75 15.98 5.90
CA SER A 22 8.96 15.16 6.13
C SER A 22 9.20 14.79 7.60
N GLN A 23 8.53 15.47 8.54
CA GLN A 23 8.65 15.26 9.98
C GLN A 23 7.58 14.31 10.52
N LEU A 24 6.48 14.08 9.76
CA LEU A 24 5.35 13.22 10.12
C LEU A 24 5.67 11.75 9.80
N LYS A 25 6.67 11.20 10.48
CA LYS A 25 7.23 9.86 10.21
C LYS A 25 6.26 8.73 10.48
N TYR A 26 5.52 8.81 11.58
CA TYR A 26 4.53 7.79 11.92
C TYR A 26 3.31 7.85 11.01
N LEU A 27 2.91 9.06 10.59
CA LEU A 27 1.86 9.22 9.59
C LEU A 27 2.27 8.61 8.24
N ASP A 28 3.48 8.87 7.77
CA ASP A 28 4.02 8.27 6.56
C ASP A 28 4.04 6.73 6.66
N ALA A 29 4.49 6.20 7.79
CA ALA A 29 4.45 4.77 8.06
C ALA A 29 3.02 4.19 8.05
N CYS A 30 2.04 4.90 8.62
CA CYS A 30 0.63 4.50 8.57
C CYS A 30 0.10 4.46 7.13
N ILE A 31 0.45 5.43 6.29
CA ILE A 31 0.06 5.47 4.88
C ILE A 31 0.70 4.33 4.10
N LYS A 32 2.00 4.10 4.27
CA LYS A 32 2.71 2.98 3.64
C LYS A 32 2.10 1.63 4.02
N GLU A 33 1.79 1.44 5.30
CA GLU A 33 1.14 0.22 5.79
C GLU A 33 -0.29 0.08 5.27
N THR A 34 -1.04 1.16 5.14
CA THR A 34 -2.37 1.15 4.53
C THR A 34 -2.29 0.68 3.07
N LEU A 35 -1.33 1.19 2.31
CA LEU A 35 -1.10 0.80 0.92
C LEU A 35 -0.67 -0.66 0.78
N ARG A 36 0.10 -1.20 1.74
CA ARG A 36 0.42 -2.62 1.81
C ARG A 36 -0.82 -3.45 2.12
N TYR A 37 -1.49 -3.12 3.20
CA TYR A 37 -2.56 -3.92 3.81
C TYR A 37 -3.85 -3.91 2.99
N LEU A 38 -4.22 -2.73 2.45
CA LEU A 38 -5.45 -2.48 1.70
C LEU A 38 -5.24 -1.58 0.49
N GLY A 39 -4.14 -1.78 -0.25
CA GLY A 39 -3.86 -1.01 -1.45
C GLY A 39 -5.02 -1.08 -2.47
N PRO A 40 -5.28 0.01 -3.21
CA PRO A 40 -6.40 0.08 -4.16
C PRO A 40 -6.23 -0.84 -5.37
N ILE A 41 -4.99 -1.17 -5.71
CA ILE A 41 -4.65 -2.06 -6.82
C ILE A 41 -4.24 -3.42 -6.27
N LEU A 42 -5.06 -4.43 -6.54
CA LEU A 42 -4.82 -5.79 -6.05
C LEU A 42 -4.00 -6.64 -7.04
N MET A 43 -4.06 -6.31 -8.31
CA MET A 43 -3.42 -7.08 -9.38
C MET A 43 -2.94 -6.16 -10.50
N LEU A 44 -1.78 -6.48 -11.08
CA LEU A 44 -1.26 -5.85 -12.29
C LEU A 44 -1.22 -6.86 -13.42
N ARG A 45 -1.69 -6.46 -14.61
CA ARG A 45 -1.58 -7.28 -15.81
C ARG A 45 -0.39 -6.84 -16.65
N LYS A 46 0.32 -7.81 -17.18
CA LYS A 46 1.47 -7.65 -18.09
C LYS A 46 1.33 -8.60 -19.26
N HIS A 47 1.86 -8.18 -20.40
CA HIS A 47 2.02 -9.04 -21.58
C HIS A 47 3.50 -9.12 -21.93
N PRO A 48 4.02 -10.29 -22.28
CA PRO A 48 5.35 -10.40 -22.85
C PRO A 48 5.45 -9.58 -24.14
N LYS A 49 6.61 -9.01 -24.41
CA LYS A 49 6.86 -8.29 -25.67
C LYS A 49 7.06 -9.24 -26.86
N GLU A 50 7.58 -10.43 -26.57
CA GLU A 50 7.95 -11.45 -27.55
C GLU A 50 7.62 -12.85 -27.02
N ASP A 51 7.66 -13.83 -27.90
CA ASP A 51 7.45 -15.21 -27.55
C ASP A 51 8.68 -15.82 -26.87
N GLY A 52 8.45 -16.81 -26.00
CA GLY A 52 9.51 -17.61 -25.41
C GLY A 52 10.22 -16.96 -24.23
N ILE A 53 9.70 -15.87 -23.65
CA ILE A 53 10.25 -15.29 -22.43
C ILE A 53 10.18 -16.32 -21.30
N ILE A 54 11.27 -16.44 -20.52
CA ILE A 54 11.36 -17.34 -19.38
C ILE A 54 11.12 -16.56 -18.10
N LEU A 55 10.03 -16.85 -17.38
CA LEU A 55 9.74 -16.28 -16.08
C LEU A 55 10.34 -17.14 -14.96
N GLY A 56 11.09 -16.50 -14.06
CA GLY A 56 11.71 -17.16 -12.90
C GLY A 56 12.64 -18.31 -13.28
N GLY A 57 13.21 -18.29 -14.48
CA GLY A 57 14.07 -19.37 -14.98
C GLY A 57 13.35 -20.69 -15.30
N LYS A 58 12.02 -20.73 -15.18
CA LYS A 58 11.27 -22.00 -15.24
C LYS A 58 10.09 -21.99 -16.23
N TYR A 59 9.36 -20.90 -16.32
CA TYR A 59 8.10 -20.87 -17.08
C TYR A 59 8.28 -20.12 -18.40
N LYS A 60 8.14 -20.86 -19.52
CA LYS A 60 8.13 -20.26 -20.86
C LYS A 60 6.75 -19.68 -21.15
N VAL A 61 6.69 -18.40 -21.52
CA VAL A 61 5.46 -17.70 -21.87
C VAL A 61 5.55 -17.09 -23.27
N ASN A 62 4.43 -17.01 -23.95
CA ASN A 62 4.31 -16.42 -25.28
C ASN A 62 3.72 -15.01 -25.19
N ARG A 63 3.87 -14.22 -26.25
CA ARG A 63 3.41 -12.84 -26.34
C ARG A 63 1.91 -12.67 -26.03
N ASP A 64 1.10 -13.67 -26.33
CA ASP A 64 -0.36 -13.64 -26.09
C ASP A 64 -0.75 -14.07 -24.67
N THR A 65 0.24 -14.44 -23.85
CA THR A 65 0.00 -14.87 -22.46
C THR A 65 -0.27 -13.67 -21.57
N ASN A 66 -1.43 -13.67 -20.90
CA ASN A 66 -1.71 -12.71 -19.82
C ASN A 66 -0.97 -13.11 -18.54
N ILE A 67 -0.04 -12.28 -18.11
CA ILE A 67 0.65 -12.44 -16.83
C ILE A 67 -0.02 -11.55 -15.80
N THR A 68 -0.51 -12.12 -14.72
CA THR A 68 -1.11 -11.36 -13.62
C THR A 68 -0.19 -11.41 -12.41
N ILE A 69 0.24 -10.24 -11.96
CA ILE A 69 1.02 -10.08 -10.72
C ILE A 69 0.01 -9.83 -9.60
N ASN A 70 -0.06 -10.75 -8.64
CA ASN A 70 -0.92 -10.62 -7.47
C ASN A 70 -0.24 -9.75 -6.41
N LEU A 71 -0.52 -8.42 -6.44
CA LEU A 71 0.06 -7.47 -5.47
C LEU A 71 -0.43 -7.73 -4.05
N ARG A 72 -1.70 -8.14 -3.90
CA ARG A 72 -2.21 -8.51 -2.58
C ARG A 72 -1.42 -9.70 -2.00
N GLY A 73 -1.20 -10.74 -2.78
CA GLY A 73 -0.39 -11.88 -2.35
C GLY A 73 1.03 -11.47 -1.98
N LEU A 74 1.65 -10.62 -2.79
CA LEU A 74 2.99 -10.09 -2.53
C LEU A 74 3.06 -9.28 -1.22
N HIS A 75 2.08 -8.43 -0.97
CA HIS A 75 2.02 -7.57 0.21
C HIS A 75 1.62 -8.31 1.50
N HIS A 76 1.14 -9.55 1.40
CA HIS A 76 0.77 -10.41 2.53
C HIS A 76 1.61 -11.70 2.61
N ASP A 77 2.70 -11.78 1.85
CA ASP A 77 3.58 -12.96 1.85
C ASP A 77 4.33 -13.06 3.19
N ARG A 78 4.02 -14.09 3.97
CA ARG A 78 4.63 -14.32 5.28
C ARG A 78 6.13 -14.57 5.22
N ALA A 79 6.64 -15.06 4.10
CA ALA A 79 8.08 -15.23 3.91
C ALA A 79 8.84 -13.88 3.92
N VAL A 80 8.15 -12.79 3.59
CA VAL A 80 8.71 -11.42 3.56
C VAL A 80 8.27 -10.61 4.77
N TRP A 81 6.97 -10.66 5.12
CA TRP A 81 6.36 -9.77 6.10
C TRP A 81 6.23 -10.39 7.50
N GLY A 82 6.58 -11.67 7.64
CA GLY A 82 6.45 -12.42 8.90
C GLY A 82 5.06 -12.98 9.15
N ASP A 83 4.90 -13.66 10.29
CA ASP A 83 3.64 -14.30 10.67
C ASP A 83 2.50 -13.31 10.89
N ASP A 84 2.84 -12.06 11.23
CA ASP A 84 1.92 -10.94 11.40
C ASP A 84 1.62 -10.16 10.10
N ALA A 85 1.89 -10.75 8.93
CA ALA A 85 1.63 -10.15 7.61
C ALA A 85 0.17 -9.70 7.44
N ASP A 86 -0.77 -10.37 8.08
CA ASP A 86 -2.20 -10.08 8.04
C ASP A 86 -2.66 -9.08 9.12
N GLU A 87 -1.71 -8.48 9.85
CA GLU A 87 -1.98 -7.42 10.83
C GLU A 87 -1.60 -6.05 10.26
N PHE A 88 -2.36 -5.02 10.67
CA PHE A 88 -2.02 -3.63 10.39
C PHE A 88 -1.02 -3.14 11.44
N LYS A 89 0.24 -2.98 11.05
CA LYS A 89 1.35 -2.65 11.94
C LYS A 89 2.27 -1.60 11.31
N PRO A 90 1.97 -0.32 11.47
CA PRO A 90 2.75 0.78 10.88
C PRO A 90 4.23 0.76 11.24
N GLU A 91 4.58 0.21 12.39
CA GLU A 91 5.96 0.14 12.87
C GLU A 91 6.90 -0.56 11.88
N ARG A 92 6.40 -1.51 11.06
CA ARG A 92 7.20 -2.18 10.01
C ARG A 92 7.60 -1.26 8.85
N MET A 93 6.94 -0.10 8.74
CA MET A 93 7.19 0.90 7.71
C MET A 93 8.02 2.09 8.18
N LEU A 94 8.50 2.06 9.43
CA LEU A 94 9.44 3.05 9.94
C LEU A 94 10.82 2.82 9.31
N ASP A 95 11.57 3.90 9.14
CA ASP A 95 12.81 3.99 8.34
C ASP A 95 13.70 2.72 8.42
N SER A 96 14.20 2.37 9.60
CA SER A 96 15.14 1.25 9.77
C SER A 96 14.51 -0.13 9.50
N GLU A 97 13.25 -0.32 9.83
CA GLU A 97 12.55 -1.59 9.59
C GLU A 97 12.16 -1.72 8.12
N PHE A 98 11.71 -0.63 7.50
CA PHE A 98 11.33 -0.61 6.10
C PHE A 98 12.52 -0.86 5.16
N GLU A 99 13.72 -0.37 5.50
CA GLU A 99 14.95 -0.59 4.73
C GLU A 99 15.36 -2.07 4.66
N ARG A 100 14.94 -2.89 5.64
CA ARG A 100 15.20 -4.34 5.66
C ARG A 100 14.29 -5.12 4.71
N ILE A 101 13.17 -4.52 4.31
CA ILE A 101 12.22 -5.16 3.42
C ILE A 101 12.78 -5.13 1.99
N PRO A 102 12.78 -6.26 1.26
CA PRO A 102 13.21 -6.26 -0.13
C PRO A 102 12.45 -5.23 -0.95
N GLN A 103 13.14 -4.38 -1.69
CA GLN A 103 12.53 -3.31 -2.50
C GLN A 103 11.44 -3.81 -3.45
N THR A 104 11.54 -5.09 -3.85
CA THR A 104 10.57 -5.73 -4.72
C THR A 104 9.27 -6.15 -4.02
N ALA A 105 9.25 -6.17 -2.68
CA ALA A 105 8.13 -6.68 -1.91
C ALA A 105 7.04 -5.63 -1.62
N TRP A 106 7.38 -4.35 -1.65
CA TRP A 106 6.42 -3.25 -1.46
C TRP A 106 6.25 -2.43 -2.74
N ARG A 107 5.16 -2.65 -3.47
CA ARG A 107 4.92 -2.08 -4.81
C ARG A 107 3.50 -1.56 -5.02
N PRO A 108 2.97 -0.72 -4.13
CA PRO A 108 1.59 -0.23 -4.27
C PRO A 108 1.40 0.65 -5.50
N PHE A 109 2.48 1.26 -6.01
CA PHE A 109 2.49 2.11 -7.22
C PHE A 109 3.08 1.41 -8.46
N GLY A 110 3.28 0.09 -8.39
CA GLY A 110 3.95 -0.65 -9.45
C GLY A 110 5.46 -0.44 -9.45
N ASP A 111 6.12 -0.77 -10.56
CA ASP A 111 7.58 -0.68 -10.70
C ASP A 111 8.04 -0.60 -12.17
N GLY A 112 9.31 -0.16 -12.38
CA GLY A 112 9.94 -0.03 -13.68
C GLY A 112 9.33 1.10 -14.52
N VAL A 113 9.46 0.99 -15.85
CA VAL A 113 9.05 2.05 -16.82
C VAL A 113 7.55 2.34 -16.82
N ARG A 114 6.74 1.50 -16.18
CA ARG A 114 5.28 1.65 -16.05
C ARG A 114 4.84 1.90 -14.60
N ALA A 115 5.78 2.28 -13.72
CA ALA A 115 5.43 2.75 -12.39
C ALA A 115 4.51 3.98 -12.46
N CYS A 116 3.71 4.17 -11.42
CA CYS A 116 2.79 5.30 -11.35
C CYS A 116 3.55 6.63 -11.41
N VAL A 117 3.27 7.44 -12.42
CA VAL A 117 3.87 8.77 -12.59
C VAL A 117 3.45 9.74 -11.48
N GLY A 118 2.25 9.55 -10.92
CA GLY A 118 1.68 10.38 -9.85
C GLY A 118 2.08 9.95 -8.44
N ARG A 119 3.02 9.01 -8.26
CA ARG A 119 3.39 8.47 -6.95
C ARG A 119 3.75 9.56 -5.93
N ALA A 120 4.69 10.43 -6.27
CA ALA A 120 5.15 11.49 -5.38
C ALA A 120 4.03 12.45 -4.98
N PHE A 121 3.18 12.80 -5.94
CA PHE A 121 2.01 13.63 -5.70
C PHE A 121 1.02 12.95 -4.75
N ALA A 122 0.68 11.69 -5.01
CA ALA A 122 -0.27 10.94 -4.18
C ALA A 122 0.24 10.73 -2.74
N GLU A 123 1.53 10.42 -2.57
CA GLU A 123 2.14 10.27 -1.25
C GLU A 123 2.05 11.58 -0.45
N GLN A 124 2.38 12.72 -1.05
CA GLN A 124 2.27 14.04 -0.41
C GLN A 124 0.81 14.41 -0.10
N GLU A 125 -0.09 14.17 -1.05
CA GLU A 125 -1.52 14.45 -0.88
C GLU A 125 -2.13 13.64 0.26
N MET A 126 -1.80 12.36 0.37
CA MET A 126 -2.29 11.52 1.47
C MET A 126 -1.81 12.04 2.84
N ILE A 127 -0.51 12.36 2.97
CA ILE A 127 0.04 12.89 4.22
C ILE A 127 -0.65 14.22 4.57
N LEU A 128 -0.74 15.15 3.62
CA LEU A 128 -1.34 16.46 3.81
C LEU A 128 -2.81 16.36 4.27
N ASN A 129 -3.61 15.58 3.54
CA ASN A 129 -5.04 15.44 3.85
C ASN A 129 -5.28 14.82 5.23
N VAL A 130 -4.54 13.75 5.58
CA VAL A 130 -4.68 13.10 6.89
C VAL A 130 -4.20 14.04 8.00
N ALA A 131 -3.10 14.76 7.81
CA ALA A 131 -2.60 15.74 8.78
C ALA A 131 -3.63 16.85 9.04
N LEU A 132 -4.22 17.44 7.98
CA LEU A 132 -5.26 18.47 8.07
C LEU A 132 -6.52 17.99 8.80
N ILE A 133 -6.94 16.74 8.54
CA ILE A 133 -8.09 16.14 9.23
C ILE A 133 -7.78 15.94 10.71
N LEU A 134 -6.62 15.36 11.03
CA LEU A 134 -6.25 15.08 12.41
C LEU A 134 -5.92 16.35 13.21
N GLN A 135 -5.47 17.41 12.57
CA GLN A 135 -5.28 18.71 13.23
C GLN A 135 -6.60 19.29 13.74
N ARG A 136 -7.70 19.08 13.02
CA ARG A 136 -8.99 19.72 13.28
C ARG A 136 -10.01 18.84 13.96
N PHE A 137 -9.89 17.51 13.79
CA PHE A 137 -10.90 16.56 14.22
C PHE A 137 -10.29 15.40 15.01
N GLN A 138 -10.99 14.98 16.02
CA GLN A 138 -10.74 13.70 16.66
C GLN A 138 -11.54 12.62 15.95
N VAL A 139 -10.84 11.69 15.30
CA VAL A 139 -11.46 10.62 14.52
C VAL A 139 -11.64 9.38 15.39
N THR A 140 -12.85 8.85 15.45
CA THR A 140 -13.19 7.61 16.13
C THR A 140 -13.99 6.68 15.22
N MET A 141 -13.87 5.37 15.43
CA MET A 141 -14.69 4.42 14.66
C MET A 141 -16.14 4.46 15.14
N ALA A 142 -17.08 4.74 14.24
CA ALA A 142 -18.52 4.71 14.53
C ALA A 142 -19.01 3.29 14.85
N ASN A 143 -18.41 2.29 14.21
CA ASN A 143 -18.69 0.88 14.47
C ASN A 143 -17.36 0.13 14.73
N PRO A 144 -17.06 -0.18 16.00
CA PRO A 144 -15.80 -0.85 16.37
C PRO A 144 -15.70 -2.30 15.84
N THR A 145 -16.82 -2.91 15.43
CA THR A 145 -16.84 -4.26 14.86
C THR A 145 -16.73 -4.26 13.32
N TYR A 146 -16.62 -3.08 12.70
CA TYR A 146 -16.49 -2.95 11.26
C TYR A 146 -15.14 -3.50 10.78
N ASP A 147 -15.18 -4.52 9.92
CA ASP A 147 -14.00 -5.12 9.30
C ASP A 147 -13.97 -4.81 7.80
N LEU A 148 -13.12 -3.87 7.42
CA LEU A 148 -12.94 -3.43 6.04
C LEU A 148 -12.49 -4.58 5.11
N ARG A 149 -11.76 -5.57 5.64
CA ARG A 149 -11.31 -6.74 4.86
C ARG A 149 -12.49 -7.55 4.34
N LYS A 150 -13.55 -7.72 5.16
CA LYS A 150 -14.78 -8.43 4.77
C LYS A 150 -15.51 -7.72 3.64
N TYR A 151 -15.48 -6.40 3.62
CA TYR A 151 -16.10 -5.62 2.56
C TYR A 151 -15.35 -5.75 1.24
N ILE A 152 -14.03 -5.69 1.26
CA ILE A 152 -13.17 -5.86 0.06
C ILE A 152 -13.25 -7.30 -0.46
N ALA A 153 -13.21 -8.31 0.41
CA ALA A 153 -13.35 -9.71 0.03
C ALA A 153 -14.68 -9.99 -0.69
N ARG A 154 -15.79 -9.41 -0.23
CA ARG A 154 -17.11 -9.53 -0.89
C ARG A 154 -17.12 -8.91 -2.29
N ARG A 155 -16.45 -7.79 -2.51
CA ARG A 155 -16.33 -7.19 -3.85
C ARG A 155 -15.43 -8.01 -4.80
N CYS A 156 -14.41 -8.66 -4.29
CA CYS A 156 -13.55 -9.53 -5.11
C CYS A 156 -14.23 -10.86 -5.46
N SER A 157 -15.06 -11.42 -4.60
CA SER A 157 -15.79 -12.67 -4.86
C SER A 157 -16.90 -12.52 -5.91
N SER A 158 -17.40 -11.31 -6.15
CA SER A 158 -18.38 -11.03 -7.22
C SER A 158 -17.75 -10.94 -8.63
N ILE A 159 -16.42 -11.06 -8.75
CA ILE A 159 -15.69 -11.08 -10.03
C ILE A 159 -15.34 -12.53 -10.44
N THR A 160 -15.96 -13.54 -9.85
CA THR A 160 -15.79 -14.91 -10.34
C THR A 160 -16.50 -15.07 -11.67
N THR A 161 -15.69 -15.13 -12.67
CA THR A 161 -15.86 -15.55 -14.06
C THR A 161 -16.96 -16.59 -14.28
N ASN A 162 -17.95 -16.23 -15.06
CA ASN A 162 -18.65 -17.18 -15.92
C ASN A 162 -17.68 -17.56 -17.05
N SER A 163 -16.89 -18.59 -16.86
CA SER A 163 -16.26 -19.33 -17.94
C SER A 163 -17.21 -20.45 -18.36
N LYS A 164 -17.90 -20.23 -19.43
CA LYS A 164 -18.40 -21.32 -20.28
C LYS A 164 -17.32 -21.65 -21.31
#